data_d5ffca85fdaed834f1c2703b19970ed3
#
_entry.id   d5ffca85fdaed834f1c2703b19970ed3
#
_cell.length_a   1.000
_cell.length_b   1.000
_cell.length_c   1.000
_cell.angle_alpha   90.00
_cell.angle_beta   90.00
_cell.angle_gamma   90.00
#
_symmetry.space_group_name_H-M   'P 1'
#
loop_
_entity.id
_entity.type
_entity.pdbx_description
1 polymer ?
#
loop_
_entity_poly.entity_id
_entity_poly.type
_entity_poly.pdbx_seq_one_letter_code
_entity_poly.pdbx_strand_id
1 'polypeptide(L)'
;MRAASGGAGAARPARLAGVAAAALLCASLGGCAVNAGSAASDRFDAAMAGVEGVVLADARISNDLPFSGSGSLVLWLDPDAERDDLVAAVDRALAFDAGPGVNVRSVIVGFGEGEVSPLDGGFEQGVSVEFPRETSADEVVDQVIAFDGDPDLSWLDATFREIDLAVAEGADACAVIARVQQALGVADVEKIDAWSPDDGSIDPATCSGGR
;
A
#
# COMPACT_ATOMS: atom_id res chain seq x y z
N MET A 1 67.82 39.52 -45.81
CA MET A 1 67.38 38.32 -45.10
C MET A 1 66.37 38.70 -44.02
N ARG A 2 65.11 38.43 -44.24
CA ARG A 2 64.04 38.66 -43.24
C ARG A 2 63.30 37.35 -43.04
N ALA A 3 63.28 36.87 -41.81
CA ALA A 3 62.56 35.67 -41.37
C ALA A 3 61.15 36.06 -41.06
N ALA A 4 60.12 35.37 -41.63
CA ALA A 4 58.74 35.48 -41.29
C ALA A 4 58.41 34.48 -40.20
N SER A 5 57.87 34.98 -39.08
CA SER A 5 57.33 34.16 -38.01
C SER A 5 55.84 33.93 -38.26
N GLY A 6 55.44 32.68 -38.51
CA GLY A 6 54.05 32.25 -38.60
C GLY A 6 53.43 32.03 -37.23
N GLY A 7 52.39 32.78 -36.89
CA GLY A 7 51.60 32.56 -35.68
C GLY A 7 50.53 31.47 -35.90
N ALA A 8 50.70 30.40 -35.15
CA ALA A 8 49.66 29.34 -35.10
C ALA A 8 48.51 29.76 -34.15
N GLY A 9 47.35 29.93 -34.73
CA GLY A 9 46.12 30.23 -33.96
C GLY A 9 45.62 29.02 -33.19
N ALA A 10 45.61 29.09 -31.90
CA ALA A 10 45.06 28.07 -31.03
C ALA A 10 43.51 28.07 -31.11
N ALA A 11 42.94 27.08 -31.70
CA ALA A 11 41.49 26.88 -31.72
C ALA A 11 40.96 26.55 -30.30
N ARG A 12 39.91 27.24 -29.93
CA ARG A 12 39.29 27.18 -28.61
C ARG A 12 38.40 25.93 -28.48
N PRO A 13 38.65 24.98 -27.52
CA PRO A 13 37.78 23.81 -27.26
C PRO A 13 36.63 24.10 -26.27
N ALA A 14 36.29 25.34 -25.98
CA ALA A 14 35.36 25.70 -24.90
C ALA A 14 33.85 25.51 -25.20
N ARG A 15 33.46 25.21 -26.46
CA ARG A 15 32.04 25.13 -26.83
C ARG A 15 31.45 23.71 -26.79
N LEU A 16 32.24 22.67 -26.76
CA LEU A 16 31.78 21.27 -26.74
C LEU A 16 31.47 20.76 -25.32
N ALA A 17 32.09 21.32 -24.27
CA ALA A 17 31.86 20.92 -22.89
C ALA A 17 30.46 21.32 -22.37
N GLY A 18 29.90 22.44 -22.85
CA GLY A 18 28.58 22.92 -22.42
C GLY A 18 27.41 22.07 -22.94
N VAL A 19 27.52 21.52 -24.15
CA VAL A 19 26.47 20.70 -24.74
C VAL A 19 26.41 19.32 -24.11
N ALA A 20 27.54 18.74 -23.73
CA ALA A 20 27.58 17.44 -23.05
C ALA A 20 27.01 17.50 -21.62
N ALA A 21 27.25 18.60 -20.90
CA ALA A 21 26.70 18.79 -19.55
C ALA A 21 25.18 19.01 -19.56
N ALA A 22 24.65 19.72 -20.56
CA ALA A 22 23.22 19.92 -20.72
C ALA A 22 22.49 18.62 -21.11
N ALA A 23 23.12 17.80 -21.96
CA ALA A 23 22.55 16.50 -22.36
C ALA A 23 22.52 15.49 -21.19
N LEU A 24 23.52 15.48 -20.30
CA LEU A 24 23.55 14.66 -19.10
C LEU A 24 22.50 15.10 -18.04
N LEU A 25 22.28 16.39 -17.89
CA LEU A 25 21.23 16.93 -17.02
C LEU A 25 19.82 16.61 -17.53
N CYS A 26 19.58 16.65 -18.83
CA CYS A 26 18.30 16.26 -19.42
C CYS A 26 18.04 14.76 -19.34
N ALA A 27 19.07 13.92 -19.42
CA ALA A 27 18.93 12.47 -19.28
C ALA A 27 18.61 12.05 -17.83
N SER A 28 19.14 12.74 -16.82
CA SER A 28 18.84 12.48 -15.41
C SER A 28 17.47 12.98 -14.97
N LEU A 29 16.91 14.00 -15.62
CA LEU A 29 15.57 14.51 -15.33
C LEU A 29 14.46 13.77 -16.11
N GLY A 30 14.77 13.18 -17.27
CA GLY A 30 13.79 12.50 -18.11
C GLY A 30 13.50 11.05 -17.74
N GLY A 31 14.42 10.38 -17.04
CA GLY A 31 14.27 8.95 -16.68
C GLY A 31 13.34 8.70 -15.49
N CYS A 32 13.27 9.64 -14.54
CA CYS A 32 12.48 9.46 -13.31
C CYS A 32 10.97 9.71 -13.49
N ALA A 33 10.57 10.39 -14.55
CA ALA A 33 9.18 10.81 -14.68
C ALA A 33 8.29 9.85 -15.50
N VAL A 34 8.87 8.93 -16.27
CA VAL A 34 8.10 7.97 -17.08
C VAL A 34 7.46 6.88 -16.21
N ASN A 35 8.04 6.59 -15.04
CA ASN A 35 7.56 5.57 -14.09
C ASN A 35 7.35 6.18 -12.70
N ALA A 36 6.49 7.19 -12.60
CA ALA A 36 6.24 7.90 -11.36
C ALA A 36 5.78 6.96 -10.22
N GLY A 37 4.95 5.97 -10.55
CA GLY A 37 4.49 4.96 -9.60
C GLY A 37 5.63 4.09 -9.07
N SER A 38 6.48 3.54 -9.93
CA SER A 38 7.61 2.71 -9.48
C SER A 38 8.59 3.51 -8.62
N ALA A 39 8.87 4.77 -8.98
CA ALA A 39 9.72 5.63 -8.16
C ALA A 39 9.09 5.99 -6.81
N ALA A 40 7.77 6.03 -6.71
CA ALA A 40 7.06 6.22 -5.45
C ALA A 40 7.12 4.94 -4.60
N SER A 41 6.98 3.76 -5.21
CA SER A 41 7.13 2.47 -4.52
C SER A 41 8.53 2.35 -3.91
N ASP A 42 9.58 2.54 -4.70
CA ASP A 42 10.97 2.50 -4.20
C ASP A 42 11.22 3.45 -3.01
N ARG A 43 10.58 4.64 -3.04
CA ARG A 43 10.70 5.61 -1.93
C ARG A 43 9.90 5.18 -0.69
N PHE A 44 8.75 4.54 -0.87
CA PHE A 44 7.96 4.03 0.23
C PHE A 44 8.69 2.89 0.94
N ASP A 45 9.21 1.93 0.18
CA ASP A 45 10.00 0.82 0.72
C ASP A 45 11.21 1.35 1.51
N ALA A 46 11.92 2.33 0.94
CA ALA A 46 13.04 2.97 1.63
C ALA A 46 12.61 3.76 2.88
N ALA A 47 11.43 4.38 2.86
CA ALA A 47 10.90 5.12 4.00
C ALA A 47 10.48 4.20 5.14
N MET A 48 9.99 3.00 4.84
CA MET A 48 9.53 2.03 5.83
C MET A 48 10.61 1.05 6.27
N ALA A 49 11.77 1.01 5.57
CA ALA A 49 12.85 0.10 5.90
C ALA A 49 13.37 0.31 7.33
N GLY A 50 13.31 -0.74 8.15
CA GLY A 50 13.77 -0.74 9.54
C GLY A 50 12.89 0.06 10.51
N VAL A 51 11.66 0.37 10.14
CA VAL A 51 10.65 0.92 11.05
C VAL A 51 10.21 -0.20 12.00
N GLU A 52 10.25 0.08 13.30
CA GLU A 52 9.83 -0.86 14.34
C GLU A 52 8.35 -1.20 14.18
N GLY A 53 7.99 -2.47 14.41
CA GLY A 53 6.62 -2.95 14.22
C GLY A 53 6.20 -3.20 12.76
N VAL A 54 7.10 -3.04 11.76
CA VAL A 54 6.81 -3.33 10.35
C VAL A 54 7.50 -4.62 9.92
N VAL A 55 6.70 -5.58 9.48
CA VAL A 55 7.18 -6.84 8.88
C VAL A 55 7.45 -6.63 7.39
N LEU A 56 6.49 -6.04 6.68
CA LEU A 56 6.59 -5.78 5.25
C LEU A 56 5.87 -4.47 4.90
N ALA A 57 6.50 -3.69 4.05
CA ALA A 57 5.87 -2.54 3.41
C ALA A 57 5.99 -2.69 1.89
N ASP A 58 4.93 -2.37 1.17
CA ASP A 58 4.86 -2.39 -0.29
C ASP A 58 3.96 -1.26 -0.79
N ALA A 59 4.14 -0.83 -2.01
CA ALA A 59 3.29 0.18 -2.63
C ALA A 59 2.73 -0.32 -3.96
N ARG A 60 1.44 -0.61 -3.97
CA ARG A 60 0.70 -1.05 -5.16
C ARG A 60 0.26 0.15 -5.99
N ILE A 61 1.23 0.76 -6.67
CA ILE A 61 1.00 1.96 -7.48
C ILE A 61 1.13 1.61 -8.97
N SER A 62 0.02 1.70 -9.69
CA SER A 62 0.00 1.54 -11.15
C SER A 62 0.59 2.77 -11.84
N ASN A 63 1.21 2.56 -13.01
CA ASN A 63 1.61 3.63 -13.91
C ASN A 63 0.56 3.75 -15.02
N ASP A 64 -0.53 4.46 -14.74
CA ASP A 64 -1.69 4.55 -15.65
C ASP A 64 -1.40 5.37 -16.91
N LEU A 65 -0.55 6.38 -16.78
CA LEU A 65 -0.09 7.23 -17.87
C LEU A 65 1.38 7.61 -17.63
N PRO A 66 2.12 8.07 -18.67
CA PRO A 66 3.43 8.68 -18.47
C PRO A 66 3.30 9.83 -17.44
N PHE A 67 4.18 9.83 -16.43
CA PHE A 67 4.24 10.82 -15.35
C PHE A 67 3.11 10.74 -14.32
N SER A 68 2.24 9.75 -14.34
CA SER A 68 1.21 9.59 -13.32
C SER A 68 1.11 8.14 -12.85
N GLY A 69 0.70 7.98 -11.60
CA GLY A 69 0.38 6.71 -11.00
C GLY A 69 -0.73 6.85 -9.97
N SER A 70 -1.44 5.79 -9.70
CA SER A 70 -2.43 5.74 -8.63
C SER A 70 -2.43 4.38 -7.96
N GLY A 71 -2.76 4.36 -6.67
CA GLY A 71 -2.80 3.10 -5.94
C GLY A 71 -2.90 3.28 -4.43
N SER A 72 -2.51 2.23 -3.74
CA SER A 72 -2.54 2.13 -2.28
C SER A 72 -1.16 1.76 -1.74
N LEU A 73 -0.87 2.14 -0.51
CA LEU A 73 0.25 1.62 0.26
C LEU A 73 -0.21 0.39 1.02
N VAL A 74 0.70 -0.55 1.24
CA VAL A 74 0.43 -1.78 1.98
C VAL A 74 1.42 -1.87 3.13
N LEU A 75 0.92 -2.14 4.33
CA LEU A 75 1.70 -2.23 5.54
C LEU A 75 1.30 -3.48 6.33
N TRP A 76 2.21 -4.43 6.43
CA TRP A 76 2.06 -5.58 7.29
C TRP A 76 2.81 -5.34 8.60
N LEU A 77 2.06 -5.41 9.69
CA LEU A 77 2.54 -5.12 11.03
C LEU A 77 2.91 -6.41 11.78
N ASP A 78 3.86 -6.28 12.70
CA ASP A 78 4.22 -7.33 13.62
C ASP A 78 3.18 -7.39 14.76
N PRO A 79 2.41 -8.48 14.92
CA PRO A 79 1.40 -8.59 15.96
C PRO A 79 2.00 -8.58 17.38
N ASP A 80 3.30 -8.87 17.52
CA ASP A 80 4.00 -8.89 18.81
C ASP A 80 4.63 -7.52 19.16
N ALA A 81 4.58 -6.52 18.25
CA ALA A 81 5.11 -5.19 18.50
C ALA A 81 4.26 -4.39 19.49
N GLU A 82 4.88 -3.40 20.15
CA GLU A 82 4.17 -2.51 21.04
C GLU A 82 3.21 -1.60 20.25
N ARG A 83 2.02 -1.33 20.82
CA ARG A 83 0.99 -0.51 20.16
C ARG A 83 1.53 0.84 19.67
N ASP A 84 2.38 1.48 20.47
CA ASP A 84 2.93 2.80 20.13
C ASP A 84 3.85 2.74 18.90
N ASP A 85 4.57 1.63 18.69
CA ASP A 85 5.39 1.39 17.50
C ASP A 85 4.51 1.16 16.28
N LEU A 86 3.43 0.40 16.43
CA LEU A 86 2.43 0.19 15.36
C LEU A 86 1.79 1.52 14.94
N VAL A 87 1.39 2.37 15.90
CA VAL A 87 0.82 3.70 15.62
C VAL A 87 1.85 4.57 14.90
N ALA A 88 3.11 4.57 15.32
CA ALA A 88 4.16 5.35 14.67
C ALA A 88 4.43 4.87 13.23
N ALA A 89 4.39 3.56 13.00
CA ALA A 89 4.54 2.97 11.67
C ALA A 89 3.39 3.37 10.73
N VAL A 90 2.15 3.26 11.22
CA VAL A 90 0.95 3.65 10.45
C VAL A 90 0.92 5.14 10.18
N ASP A 91 1.23 5.99 11.16
CA ASP A 91 1.29 7.45 10.98
C ASP A 91 2.30 7.83 9.89
N ARG A 92 3.47 7.18 9.90
CA ARG A 92 4.49 7.36 8.86
C ARG A 92 4.00 6.96 7.47
N ALA A 93 3.24 5.87 7.34
CA ALA A 93 2.65 5.44 6.08
C ALA A 93 1.56 6.39 5.60
N LEU A 94 0.67 6.84 6.50
CA LEU A 94 -0.38 7.81 6.21
C LEU A 94 0.19 9.18 5.79
N ALA A 95 1.29 9.61 6.40
CA ALA A 95 1.98 10.87 6.09
C ALA A 95 2.88 10.80 4.84
N PHE A 96 3.08 9.61 4.25
CA PHE A 96 4.01 9.45 3.13
C PHE A 96 3.61 10.28 1.92
N ASP A 97 4.55 11.09 1.40
CA ASP A 97 4.38 11.86 0.16
C ASP A 97 4.94 11.07 -1.03
N ALA A 98 4.04 10.55 -1.82
CA ALA A 98 4.36 9.83 -3.04
C ALA A 98 4.94 10.71 -4.17
N GLY A 99 4.94 12.04 -3.98
CA GLY A 99 5.49 13.02 -4.92
C GLY A 99 4.57 13.36 -6.09
N PRO A 100 5.03 14.24 -6.98
CA PRO A 100 4.20 14.79 -8.04
C PRO A 100 3.75 13.71 -9.03
N GLY A 101 2.48 13.79 -9.42
CA GLY A 101 1.88 12.89 -10.40
C GLY A 101 1.45 11.53 -9.84
N VAL A 102 1.68 11.25 -8.56
CA VAL A 102 1.22 10.01 -7.92
C VAL A 102 0.10 10.30 -6.94
N ASN A 103 -1.02 9.59 -7.11
CA ASN A 103 -2.18 9.67 -6.23
C ASN A 103 -2.30 8.40 -5.38
N VAL A 104 -1.85 8.47 -4.13
CA VAL A 104 -2.10 7.45 -3.13
C VAL A 104 -3.44 7.73 -2.47
N ARG A 105 -4.38 6.80 -2.63
CA ARG A 105 -5.77 6.96 -2.15
C ARG A 105 -5.95 6.44 -0.74
N SER A 106 -5.23 5.37 -0.41
CA SER A 106 -5.46 4.60 0.81
C SER A 106 -4.18 3.96 1.32
N VAL A 107 -4.27 3.46 2.55
CA VAL A 107 -3.28 2.56 3.14
C VAL A 107 -4.00 1.29 3.54
N ILE A 108 -3.50 0.14 3.09
CA ILE A 108 -3.94 -1.18 3.53
C ILE A 108 -3.04 -1.56 4.69
N VAL A 109 -3.63 -1.86 5.83
CA VAL A 109 -2.91 -2.23 7.05
C VAL A 109 -3.41 -3.58 7.54
N GLY A 110 -2.49 -4.47 7.88
CA GLY A 110 -2.83 -5.79 8.36
C GLY A 110 -1.77 -6.40 9.26
N PHE A 111 -2.15 -7.50 9.89
CA PHE A 111 -1.25 -8.40 10.61
C PHE A 111 -1.08 -9.70 9.83
N GLY A 112 0.13 -10.28 9.88
CA GLY A 112 0.46 -11.52 9.20
C GLY A 112 1.68 -11.42 8.28
N GLU A 113 2.07 -12.53 7.68
CA GLU A 113 3.26 -12.63 6.83
C GLU A 113 3.01 -12.27 5.35
N GLY A 114 2.01 -11.41 5.07
CA GLY A 114 1.74 -10.89 3.72
C GLY A 114 1.12 -11.90 2.75
N GLU A 115 0.14 -11.42 1.99
CA GLU A 115 -0.47 -12.05 0.81
C GLU A 115 -0.53 -13.59 0.75
N VAL A 116 -1.47 -14.19 1.49
CA VAL A 116 -2.05 -15.45 1.03
C VAL A 116 -3.55 -15.24 0.90
N SER A 117 -4.01 -15.09 -0.33
CA SER A 117 -5.45 -15.08 -0.62
C SER A 117 -6.03 -16.46 -0.32
N PRO A 118 -7.15 -16.58 0.41
CA PRO A 118 -7.84 -17.86 0.60
C PRO A 118 -8.25 -18.50 -0.72
N LEU A 119 -8.33 -17.73 -1.80
CA LEU A 119 -8.62 -18.22 -3.14
C LEU A 119 -7.53 -19.16 -3.68
N ASP A 120 -6.31 -19.11 -3.13
CA ASP A 120 -5.19 -20.00 -3.49
C ASP A 120 -5.15 -21.28 -2.65
N GLY A 121 -6.15 -21.53 -1.80
CA GLY A 121 -6.33 -22.81 -1.06
C GLY A 121 -5.61 -22.91 0.26
N GLY A 122 -5.06 -21.84 0.80
CA GLY A 122 -4.47 -21.77 2.13
C GLY A 122 -5.20 -20.71 2.97
N PHE A 123 -5.91 -21.16 4.00
CA PHE A 123 -6.42 -20.27 5.05
C PHE A 123 -5.27 -20.04 6.05
N GLU A 124 -4.46 -19.04 5.81
CA GLU A 124 -3.59 -18.50 6.85
C GLU A 124 -4.37 -17.45 7.62
N GLN A 125 -4.24 -17.45 8.94
CA GLN A 125 -4.85 -16.42 9.78
C GLN A 125 -4.23 -15.07 9.41
N GLY A 126 -5.08 -14.08 9.21
CA GLY A 126 -4.61 -12.73 8.93
C GLY A 126 -5.75 -11.76 8.74
N VAL A 127 -5.46 -10.52 9.03
CA VAL A 127 -6.39 -9.41 8.87
C VAL A 127 -5.73 -8.35 8.01
N SER A 128 -6.42 -7.89 6.97
CA SER A 128 -6.03 -6.70 6.22
C SER A 128 -7.24 -5.79 5.99
N VAL A 129 -7.05 -4.50 6.20
CA VAL A 129 -8.11 -3.50 6.04
C VAL A 129 -7.57 -2.29 5.30
N GLU A 130 -8.34 -1.82 4.31
CA GLU A 130 -8.03 -0.61 3.55
C GLU A 130 -8.64 0.61 4.24
N PHE A 131 -7.81 1.61 4.56
CA PHE A 131 -8.20 2.85 5.21
C PHE A 131 -7.97 4.07 4.31
N PRO A 132 -8.88 5.06 4.34
CA PRO A 132 -8.62 6.38 3.78
C PRO A 132 -7.39 7.02 4.46
N ARG A 133 -6.65 7.82 3.71
CA ARG A 133 -5.44 8.48 4.24
C ARG A 133 -5.69 9.51 5.34
N GLU A 134 -6.90 10.01 5.44
CA GLU A 134 -7.36 10.93 6.48
C GLU A 134 -7.74 10.25 7.82
N THR A 135 -7.75 8.92 7.86
CA THR A 135 -7.97 8.16 9.11
C THR A 135 -6.79 8.36 10.04
N SER A 136 -7.03 8.48 11.33
CA SER A 136 -5.95 8.59 12.30
C SER A 136 -5.22 7.26 12.50
N ALA A 137 -3.91 7.32 12.75
CA ALA A 137 -3.12 6.11 12.97
C ALA A 137 -3.61 5.29 14.18
N ASP A 138 -4.03 5.96 15.24
CA ASP A 138 -4.62 5.31 16.43
C ASP A 138 -5.88 4.51 16.07
N GLU A 139 -6.79 5.10 15.28
CA GLU A 139 -8.02 4.44 14.85
C GLU A 139 -7.74 3.23 13.96
N VAL A 140 -6.80 3.36 13.02
CA VAL A 140 -6.36 2.26 12.15
C VAL A 140 -5.83 1.10 12.99
N VAL A 141 -4.89 1.37 13.89
CA VAL A 141 -4.26 0.33 14.73
C VAL A 141 -5.29 -0.33 15.65
N ASP A 142 -6.13 0.45 16.32
CA ASP A 142 -7.16 -0.08 17.23
C ASP A 142 -8.14 -0.98 16.48
N GLN A 143 -8.51 -0.63 15.26
CA GLN A 143 -9.45 -1.41 14.46
C GLN A 143 -8.82 -2.71 13.95
N VAL A 144 -7.57 -2.67 13.47
CA VAL A 144 -6.87 -3.87 12.99
C VAL A 144 -6.60 -4.85 14.15
N ILE A 145 -6.17 -4.34 15.33
CA ILE A 145 -6.02 -5.16 16.55
C ILE A 145 -7.34 -5.80 16.97
N ALA A 146 -8.46 -5.04 16.89
CA ALA A 146 -9.77 -5.57 17.26
C ALA A 146 -10.22 -6.72 16.36
N PHE A 147 -9.90 -6.68 15.06
CA PHE A 147 -10.22 -7.77 14.14
C PHE A 147 -9.27 -8.96 14.29
N ASP A 148 -7.97 -8.73 14.48
CA ASP A 148 -6.99 -9.79 14.68
C ASP A 148 -7.26 -10.59 15.97
N GLY A 149 -7.70 -9.91 17.02
CA GLY A 149 -8.10 -10.52 18.29
C GLY A 149 -9.52 -11.10 18.33
N ASP A 150 -10.32 -11.03 17.26
CA ASP A 150 -11.69 -11.55 17.23
C ASP A 150 -11.70 -13.07 17.10
N PRO A 151 -12.16 -13.83 18.15
CA PRO A 151 -12.12 -15.29 18.13
C PRO A 151 -13.07 -15.94 17.12
N ASP A 152 -14.05 -15.19 16.64
CA ASP A 152 -15.03 -15.66 15.66
C ASP A 152 -14.59 -15.39 14.21
N LEU A 153 -13.50 -14.63 14.01
CA LEU A 153 -12.96 -14.26 12.71
C LEU A 153 -11.63 -14.99 12.49
N SER A 154 -11.53 -15.80 11.47
CA SER A 154 -10.28 -16.50 11.14
C SER A 154 -9.47 -15.77 10.05
N TRP A 155 -10.12 -14.96 9.24
CA TRP A 155 -9.45 -14.18 8.20
C TRP A 155 -10.34 -13.03 7.72
N LEU A 156 -9.72 -11.89 7.36
CA LEU A 156 -10.40 -10.72 6.83
C LEU A 156 -9.52 -10.01 5.81
N ASP A 157 -10.04 -9.77 4.63
CA ASP A 157 -9.53 -8.77 3.68
C ASP A 157 -10.65 -7.80 3.31
N ALA A 158 -10.52 -6.56 3.77
CA ALA A 158 -11.56 -5.56 3.60
C ALA A 158 -11.02 -4.35 2.84
N THR A 159 -11.65 -4.09 1.70
CA THR A 159 -11.42 -2.89 0.89
C THR A 159 -12.67 -2.00 0.91
N PHE A 160 -12.60 -0.80 0.31
CA PHE A 160 -13.76 0.08 0.17
C PHE A 160 -14.91 -0.52 -0.66
N ARG A 161 -14.64 -1.58 -1.41
CA ARG A 161 -15.62 -2.16 -2.34
C ARG A 161 -16.02 -3.57 -2.01
N GLU A 162 -15.12 -4.30 -1.38
CA GLU A 162 -15.25 -5.73 -1.20
C GLU A 162 -14.78 -6.11 0.20
N ILE A 163 -15.54 -6.97 0.86
CA ILE A 163 -15.16 -7.62 2.11
C ILE A 163 -15.13 -9.10 1.85
N ASP A 164 -13.96 -9.69 1.97
CA ASP A 164 -13.75 -11.12 1.94
C ASP A 164 -13.41 -11.57 3.37
N LEU A 165 -14.15 -12.52 3.92
CA LEU A 165 -13.92 -12.98 5.28
C LEU A 165 -14.15 -14.48 5.44
N ALA A 166 -13.41 -15.07 6.37
CA ALA A 166 -13.66 -16.41 6.85
C ALA A 166 -13.96 -16.37 8.35
N VAL A 167 -15.03 -17.05 8.75
CA VAL A 167 -15.39 -17.18 10.17
C VAL A 167 -14.77 -18.41 10.77
N ALA A 168 -14.56 -18.40 12.10
CA ALA A 168 -14.06 -19.54 12.83
C ALA A 168 -15.12 -20.66 12.90
N GLU A 169 -14.69 -21.90 13.10
CA GLU A 169 -15.58 -23.05 13.27
C GLU A 169 -16.54 -22.82 14.44
N GLY A 170 -17.84 -23.02 14.21
CA GLY A 170 -18.90 -22.85 15.20
C GLY A 170 -19.34 -21.41 15.43
N ALA A 171 -18.73 -20.41 14.76
CA ALA A 171 -19.14 -19.03 14.89
C ALA A 171 -20.43 -18.74 14.09
N ASP A 172 -21.24 -17.79 14.58
CA ASP A 172 -22.40 -17.27 13.84
C ASP A 172 -21.90 -16.30 12.74
N ALA A 173 -21.83 -16.82 11.53
CA ALA A 173 -21.32 -16.06 10.40
C ALA A 173 -22.12 -14.76 10.12
N CYS A 174 -23.44 -14.78 10.32
CA CYS A 174 -24.25 -13.58 10.12
C CYS A 174 -23.94 -12.50 11.18
N ALA A 175 -23.67 -12.91 12.41
CA ALA A 175 -23.26 -11.99 13.47
C ALA A 175 -21.87 -11.41 13.18
N VAL A 176 -20.92 -12.22 12.69
CA VAL A 176 -19.57 -11.76 12.30
C VAL A 176 -19.66 -10.77 11.15
N ILE A 177 -20.37 -11.10 10.07
CA ILE A 177 -20.56 -10.19 8.92
C ILE A 177 -21.12 -8.85 9.38
N ALA A 178 -22.18 -8.85 10.19
CA ALA A 178 -22.82 -7.63 10.68
C ALA A 178 -21.86 -6.78 11.54
N ARG A 179 -21.05 -7.44 12.38
CA ARG A 179 -20.05 -6.78 13.23
C ARG A 179 -18.92 -6.15 12.40
N VAL A 180 -18.39 -6.86 11.41
CA VAL A 180 -17.37 -6.35 10.49
C VAL A 180 -17.88 -5.15 9.71
N GLN A 181 -19.08 -5.25 9.11
CA GLN A 181 -19.71 -4.13 8.40
C GLN A 181 -19.90 -2.90 9.28
N GLN A 182 -20.36 -3.11 10.53
CA GLN A 182 -20.56 -2.02 11.49
C GLN A 182 -19.23 -1.36 11.89
N ALA A 183 -18.21 -2.14 12.15
CA ALA A 183 -16.89 -1.63 12.55
C ALA A 183 -16.23 -0.84 11.42
N LEU A 184 -16.34 -1.29 10.18
CA LEU A 184 -15.81 -0.61 9.00
C LEU A 184 -16.65 0.60 8.56
N GLY A 185 -17.86 0.78 9.11
CA GLY A 185 -18.77 1.85 8.72
C GLY A 185 -19.30 1.71 7.28
N VAL A 186 -19.20 0.52 6.70
CA VAL A 186 -19.53 0.22 5.30
C VAL A 186 -20.89 -0.48 5.22
N ALA A 187 -21.97 0.32 5.26
CA ALA A 187 -23.33 -0.21 5.11
C ALA A 187 -23.66 -0.68 3.68
N ASP A 188 -22.94 -0.14 2.69
CA ASP A 188 -23.22 -0.33 1.26
C ASP A 188 -21.96 -0.88 0.53
N VAL A 189 -21.38 -1.98 1.04
CA VAL A 189 -20.31 -2.68 0.31
C VAL A 189 -20.87 -3.31 -0.95
N GLU A 190 -20.17 -3.14 -2.07
CA GLU A 190 -20.62 -3.68 -3.37
C GLU A 190 -20.66 -5.22 -3.35
N LYS A 191 -19.76 -5.84 -2.60
CA LYS A 191 -19.61 -7.29 -2.52
C LYS A 191 -19.12 -7.74 -1.16
N ILE A 192 -19.73 -8.79 -0.64
CA ILE A 192 -19.26 -9.50 0.55
C ILE A 192 -19.18 -10.98 0.19
N ASP A 193 -17.99 -11.54 0.25
CA ASP A 193 -17.75 -12.97 0.16
C ASP A 193 -17.42 -13.48 1.56
N ALA A 194 -18.25 -14.36 2.07
CA ALA A 194 -18.05 -14.95 3.38
C ALA A 194 -17.99 -16.47 3.28
N TRP A 195 -17.14 -17.06 4.09
CA TRP A 195 -16.93 -18.51 4.15
C TRP A 195 -16.88 -19.02 5.59
N SER A 196 -17.43 -20.20 5.79
CA SER A 196 -17.39 -20.92 7.07
C SER A 196 -16.92 -22.34 6.86
N PRO A 197 -16.14 -22.92 7.77
CA PRO A 197 -15.81 -24.35 7.76
C PRO A 197 -17.04 -25.25 7.80
N ASP A 198 -18.10 -24.82 8.47
CA ASP A 198 -19.32 -25.61 8.70
C ASP A 198 -20.28 -25.53 7.50
N ASP A 199 -20.44 -24.36 6.90
CA ASP A 199 -21.49 -24.08 5.89
C ASP A 199 -20.92 -23.85 4.47
N GLY A 200 -19.62 -23.70 4.33
CA GLY A 200 -18.97 -23.32 3.07
C GLY A 200 -19.19 -21.83 2.75
N SER A 201 -19.47 -21.51 1.49
CA SER A 201 -19.76 -20.14 1.07
C SER A 201 -21.11 -19.67 1.62
N ILE A 202 -21.12 -18.50 2.25
CA ILE A 202 -22.27 -17.90 2.90
C ILE A 202 -22.79 -16.77 2.01
N ASP A 203 -24.07 -16.79 1.69
CA ASP A 203 -24.74 -15.67 1.03
C ASP A 203 -25.17 -14.64 2.10
N PRO A 204 -24.53 -13.45 2.16
CA PRO A 204 -24.86 -12.42 3.14
C PRO A 204 -26.31 -11.94 3.07
N ALA A 205 -26.98 -12.11 1.92
CA ALA A 205 -28.39 -11.78 1.77
C ALA A 205 -29.29 -12.66 2.65
N THR A 206 -28.86 -13.88 2.97
CA THR A 206 -29.59 -14.79 3.88
C THR A 206 -29.50 -14.33 5.34
N CYS A 207 -28.48 -13.53 5.71
CA CYS A 207 -28.29 -13.00 7.03
C CYS A 207 -29.31 -11.89 7.41
N SER A 208 -29.92 -11.25 6.44
CA SER A 208 -30.89 -10.16 6.68
C SER A 208 -32.32 -10.62 7.00
N GLY A 209 -32.59 -11.93 6.97
CA GLY A 209 -33.92 -12.53 7.15
C GLY A 209 -34.42 -12.69 8.58
N GLY A 210 -33.69 -12.25 9.59
CA GLY A 210 -33.99 -12.48 11.01
C GLY A 210 -34.52 -11.26 11.79
N ARG A 211 -35.26 -10.35 11.16
CA ARG A 211 -35.96 -9.25 11.89
C ARG A 211 -37.45 -9.41 11.85
#